data_e5e6aae43cac42d2c4b9d922981e45fe
#
_entry.id   e5e6aae43cac42d2c4b9d922981e45fe
#
_cell.length_a   1.000
_cell.length_b   1.000
_cell.length_c   1.000
_cell.angle_alpha   90.00
_cell.angle_beta   90.00
_cell.angle_gamma   90.00
#
_symmetry.space_group_name_H-M   'P 1'
#
loop_
_entity.id
_entity.type
_entity.pdbx_description
1 polymer ?
#
loop_
_entity_poly.entity_id
_entity_poly.type
_entity_poly.pdbx_seq_one_letter_code
_entity_poly.pdbx_strand_id
1 'polypeptide(L)'
;MSACPAEMIGPDATDPDRLRMMWLAVLVEGVNVALGHGSGKISLAQRVEAVSWLGSEDFDMVCGFVGIEPTVVLMQVETLREIGAPFEVEVWG
;
A
#
# COMPACT_ATOMS: atom_id res chain seq x y z
N MET A 1 26.73 -21.21 13.12
CA MET A 1 26.58 -20.78 12.66
C MET A 1 25.38 -20.38 12.46
N SER A 2 24.75 -20.65 12.59
CA SER A 2 23.48 -20.39 12.44
C SER A 2 23.00 -19.17 13.02
N ALA A 3 23.69 -18.47 13.70
CA ALA A 3 23.28 -17.24 14.28
C ALA A 3 23.00 -16.19 13.21
N CYS A 4 23.59 -16.36 12.05
CA CYS A 4 23.43 -15.38 11.00
C CYS A 4 21.99 -15.08 10.66
N PRO A 5 21.13 -16.06 10.46
CA PRO A 5 19.76 -15.76 10.12
C PRO A 5 19.07 -14.93 11.18
N ALA A 6 19.33 -15.23 12.42
CA ALA A 6 18.71 -14.49 13.49
C ALA A 6 19.17 -13.04 13.47
N GLU A 7 20.41 -12.83 13.18
CA GLU A 7 20.93 -11.47 13.11
C GLU A 7 20.33 -10.69 11.97
N MET A 8 20.17 -11.34 10.84
CA MET A 8 19.63 -10.67 9.68
C MET A 8 18.18 -10.29 9.89
N ILE A 9 17.46 -11.12 10.60
CA ILE A 9 16.07 -10.86 10.82
C ILE A 9 15.86 -9.85 11.91
N GLY A 10 16.75 -9.85 12.88
CA GLY A 10 16.61 -9.19 14.14
C GLY A 10 15.93 -7.84 14.15
N PRO A 11 16.63 -6.77 14.52
CA PRO A 11 15.94 -5.50 14.77
C PRO A 11 15.21 -4.97 13.56
N ASP A 12 15.78 -5.16 12.37
CA ASP A 12 15.17 -4.61 11.17
C ASP A 12 13.83 -5.24 10.89
N ALA A 13 13.71 -6.53 11.09
CA ALA A 13 12.48 -7.24 10.78
C ALA A 13 11.38 -6.93 11.78
N THR A 14 11.75 -6.56 13.00
CA THR A 14 10.78 -6.29 14.04
C THR A 14 10.54 -4.81 14.27
N ASP A 15 11.22 -3.95 13.52
CA ASP A 15 11.04 -2.51 13.68
C ASP A 15 9.65 -2.13 13.16
N PRO A 16 8.77 -1.64 14.03
CA PRO A 16 7.41 -1.30 13.60
C PRO A 16 7.38 -0.21 12.55
N ASP A 17 8.31 0.72 12.60
CA ASP A 17 8.35 1.80 11.59
C ASP A 17 8.68 1.25 10.22
N ARG A 18 9.61 0.31 10.14
CA ARG A 18 9.97 -0.28 8.85
C ARG A 18 8.83 -1.12 8.31
N LEU A 19 8.17 -1.88 9.15
CA LEU A 19 7.02 -2.67 8.71
C LEU A 19 5.91 -1.77 8.20
N ARG A 20 5.70 -0.67 8.89
CA ARG A 20 4.67 0.27 8.51
C ARG A 20 4.98 0.88 7.15
N MET A 21 6.24 1.24 6.92
CA MET A 21 6.64 1.81 5.62
C MET A 21 6.51 0.78 4.50
N MET A 22 6.80 -0.46 4.80
CA MET A 22 6.62 -1.52 3.82
C MET A 22 5.15 -1.66 3.43
N TRP A 23 4.26 -1.68 4.41
CA TRP A 23 2.83 -1.79 4.14
C TRP A 23 2.30 -0.53 3.48
N LEU A 24 2.87 0.62 3.81
CA LEU A 24 2.50 1.86 3.14
C LEU A 24 2.83 1.78 1.65
N ALA A 25 3.99 1.24 1.32
CA ALA A 25 4.35 1.08 -0.08
C ALA A 25 3.38 0.15 -0.80
N VAL A 26 2.95 -0.92 -0.13
CA VAL A 26 1.96 -1.83 -0.71
C VAL A 26 0.65 -1.10 -0.95
N LEU A 27 0.22 -0.30 0.01
CA LEU A 27 -1.02 0.44 -0.11
C LEU A 27 -0.96 1.43 -1.27
N VAL A 28 0.12 2.19 -1.34
CA VAL A 28 0.28 3.21 -2.38
C VAL A 28 0.30 2.57 -3.76
N GLU A 29 1.05 1.49 -3.91
CA GLU A 29 1.13 0.83 -5.20
C GLU A 29 -0.23 0.24 -5.59
N GLY A 30 -0.90 -0.42 -4.64
CA GLY A 30 -2.20 -1.02 -4.93
C GLY A 30 -3.23 0.01 -5.36
N VAL A 31 -3.28 1.14 -4.65
CA VAL A 31 -4.20 2.21 -5.00
C VAL A 31 -3.86 2.78 -6.37
N ASN A 32 -2.58 2.97 -6.66
CA ASN A 32 -2.19 3.54 -7.94
C ASN A 32 -2.45 2.60 -9.09
N VAL A 33 -2.31 1.29 -8.89
CA VAL A 33 -2.69 0.33 -9.93
C VAL A 33 -4.18 0.46 -10.21
N ALA A 34 -5.00 0.59 -9.18
CA ALA A 34 -6.43 0.74 -9.36
C ALA A 34 -6.76 2.03 -10.11
N LEU A 35 -5.99 3.08 -9.88
CA LEU A 35 -6.19 4.35 -10.56
C LEU A 35 -5.59 4.37 -11.96
N GLY A 36 -4.80 3.36 -12.32
CA GLY A 36 -4.13 3.32 -13.61
C GLY A 36 -2.79 4.00 -13.63
N HIS A 37 -2.22 4.29 -12.46
CA HIS A 37 -0.95 5.00 -12.34
C HIS A 37 0.15 4.17 -11.71
N GLY A 38 -0.01 2.85 -11.65
CA GLY A 38 1.01 2.01 -11.04
C GLY A 38 2.30 1.99 -11.84
N SER A 39 3.31 1.36 -11.25
CA SER A 39 4.62 1.27 -11.88
C SER A 39 4.57 0.35 -13.09
N GLY A 40 5.22 0.77 -14.18
CA GLY A 40 5.31 -0.04 -15.36
C GLY A 40 4.00 -0.20 -16.09
N LYS A 41 3.96 -1.18 -16.97
CA LYS A 41 2.76 -1.44 -17.75
C LYS A 41 1.75 -2.23 -16.93
N ILE A 42 0.54 -1.73 -16.89
CA ILE A 42 -0.50 -2.36 -16.09
C ILE A 42 -1.57 -2.87 -17.03
N SER A 43 -1.84 -4.17 -16.95
CA SER A 43 -2.87 -4.79 -17.76
C SER A 43 -4.25 -4.46 -17.21
N LEU A 44 -5.25 -4.62 -18.04
CA LEU A 44 -6.63 -4.43 -17.60
C LEU A 44 -6.97 -5.37 -16.45
N ALA A 45 -6.49 -6.61 -16.54
CA ALA A 45 -6.77 -7.58 -15.49
C ALA A 45 -6.16 -7.14 -14.15
N GLN A 46 -4.95 -6.62 -14.19
CA GLN A 46 -4.32 -6.14 -12.97
C GLN A 46 -5.11 -4.96 -12.38
N ARG A 47 -5.58 -4.09 -13.23
CA ARG A 47 -6.35 -2.94 -12.77
C ARG A 47 -7.67 -3.36 -12.15
N VAL A 48 -8.34 -4.32 -12.80
CA VAL A 48 -9.60 -4.83 -12.26
C VAL A 48 -9.39 -5.48 -10.90
N GLU A 49 -8.31 -6.25 -10.76
CA GLU A 49 -7.99 -6.86 -9.48
C GLU A 49 -7.75 -5.81 -8.41
N ALA A 50 -7.01 -4.77 -8.76
CA ALA A 50 -6.71 -3.72 -7.79
C ALA A 50 -7.99 -2.99 -7.37
N VAL A 51 -8.88 -2.73 -8.31
CA VAL A 51 -10.14 -2.09 -7.98
C VAL A 51 -10.97 -2.96 -7.06
N SER A 52 -10.98 -4.27 -7.31
CA SER A 52 -11.70 -5.20 -6.45
C SER A 52 -11.09 -5.26 -5.06
N TRP A 53 -9.79 -5.06 -4.97
CA TRP A 53 -9.10 -5.08 -3.69
C TRP A 53 -9.48 -3.92 -2.80
N LEU A 54 -9.77 -2.76 -3.40
CA LEU A 54 -10.18 -1.59 -2.63
C LEU A 54 -11.49 -1.89 -1.90
N GLY A 55 -11.48 -1.63 -0.60
CA GLY A 55 -12.66 -1.89 0.20
C GLY A 55 -12.82 -3.33 0.65
N SER A 56 -11.90 -4.23 0.26
CA SER A 56 -11.93 -5.60 0.73
C SER A 56 -11.35 -5.69 2.14
N GLU A 57 -11.47 -6.89 2.73
CA GLU A 57 -10.89 -7.12 4.05
C GLU A 57 -9.38 -6.97 4.01
N ASP A 58 -8.75 -7.42 2.95
CA ASP A 58 -7.30 -7.28 2.82
C ASP A 58 -6.90 -5.82 2.78
N PHE A 59 -7.66 -5.01 2.05
CA PHE A 59 -7.41 -3.59 1.99
C PHE A 59 -7.54 -2.96 3.38
N ASP A 60 -8.59 -3.32 4.10
CA ASP A 60 -8.80 -2.82 5.45
C ASP A 60 -7.64 -3.18 6.36
N MET A 61 -7.15 -4.42 6.22
CA MET A 61 -6.05 -4.89 7.04
C MET A 61 -4.77 -4.11 6.75
N VAL A 62 -4.48 -3.87 5.47
CA VAL A 62 -3.29 -3.10 5.11
C VAL A 62 -3.40 -1.68 5.66
N CYS A 63 -4.56 -1.07 5.54
CA CYS A 63 -4.76 0.26 6.10
C CYS A 63 -4.54 0.26 7.61
N GLY A 64 -4.97 -0.79 8.28
CA GLY A 64 -4.75 -0.93 9.71
C GLY A 64 -3.27 -1.00 10.06
N PHE A 65 -2.50 -1.74 9.27
CA PHE A 65 -1.06 -1.83 9.50
C PHE A 65 -0.38 -0.47 9.32
N VAL A 66 -0.87 0.32 8.38
CA VAL A 66 -0.30 1.63 8.11
C VAL A 66 -0.81 2.68 9.11
N GLY A 67 -1.98 2.43 9.67
CA GLY A 67 -2.57 3.40 10.60
C GLY A 67 -3.42 4.44 9.91
N ILE A 68 -3.99 4.11 8.77
CA ILE A 68 -4.83 5.03 8.02
C ILE A 68 -6.24 4.46 7.95
N GLU A 69 -7.21 5.32 8.09
CA GLU A 69 -8.61 4.91 7.97
C GLU A 69 -8.93 4.49 6.55
N PRO A 70 -9.45 3.28 6.34
CA PRO A 70 -9.78 2.84 4.99
C PRO A 70 -10.77 3.77 4.29
N THR A 71 -11.74 4.30 5.02
CA THR A 71 -12.72 5.20 4.44
C THR A 71 -12.09 6.44 3.86
N VAL A 72 -11.08 6.97 4.55
CA VAL A 72 -10.38 8.16 4.08
C VAL A 72 -9.67 7.87 2.76
N VAL A 73 -9.03 6.69 2.68
CA VAL A 73 -8.34 6.32 1.45
C VAL A 73 -9.34 6.20 0.31
N LEU A 74 -10.47 5.56 0.56
CA LEU A 74 -11.46 5.37 -0.49
C LEU A 74 -12.03 6.70 -0.98
N MET A 75 -12.22 7.65 -0.07
CA MET A 75 -12.67 8.98 -0.47
C MET A 75 -11.64 9.68 -1.33
N GLN A 76 -10.38 9.56 -0.97
CA GLN A 76 -9.31 10.15 -1.77
C GLN A 76 -9.22 9.51 -3.14
N VAL A 77 -9.42 8.20 -3.21
CA VAL A 77 -9.37 7.49 -4.48
C VAL A 77 -10.42 8.04 -5.43
N GLU A 78 -11.62 8.30 -4.93
CA GLU A 78 -12.66 8.86 -5.78
C GLU A 78 -12.28 10.22 -6.33
N THR A 79 -11.76 11.08 -5.46
CA THR A 79 -11.34 12.41 -5.90
C THR A 79 -10.22 12.31 -6.92
N LEU A 80 -9.23 11.46 -6.64
CA LEU A 80 -8.08 11.33 -7.53
C LEU A 80 -8.48 10.76 -8.89
N ARG A 81 -9.46 9.87 -8.89
CA ARG A 81 -9.94 9.31 -10.14
C ARG A 81 -10.59 10.38 -11.00
N GLU A 82 -11.32 11.29 -10.38
CA GLU A 82 -11.97 12.37 -11.13
C GLU A 82 -10.96 13.33 -11.72
N ILE A 83 -9.92 13.66 -10.99
CA ILE A 83 -8.93 14.60 -11.50
C ILE A 83 -7.79 13.94 -12.27
N GLY A 84 -7.73 12.60 -12.25
CA GLY A 84 -6.70 11.89 -12.99
C GLY A 84 -5.34 11.95 -12.37
N ALA A 85 -5.25 12.14 -11.06
CA ALA A 85 -3.97 12.26 -10.36
C ALA A 85 -3.61 10.96 -9.65
N PRO A 86 -2.31 10.70 -9.43
CA PRO A 86 -1.90 9.52 -8.69
C PRO A 86 -2.09 9.72 -7.19
N PHE A 87 -2.15 8.58 -6.49
CA PHE A 87 -2.25 8.58 -5.06
C PHE A 87 -0.86 8.73 -4.46
N GLU A 88 -0.71 9.68 -3.57
CA GLU A 88 0.57 9.91 -2.90
C GLU A 88 0.31 10.13 -1.43
N VAL A 89 1.19 9.57 -0.62
CA VAL A 89 1.14 9.76 0.82
C VAL A 89 2.45 10.39 1.22
N GLU A 90 2.35 11.50 1.92
CA GLU A 90 3.55 12.13 2.41
C GLU A 90 4.18 11.27 3.49
N VAL A 91 5.48 11.12 3.37
CA VAL A 91 6.22 10.37 4.36
C VAL A 91 6.78 11.36 5.36
N TRP A 92 6.30 11.24 6.58
CA TRP A 92 6.80 12.12 7.57
C TRP A 92 7.95 11.46 8.22
N GLY A 93 8.96 12.06 8.17
CA GLY A 93 10.24 11.68 8.62
C GLY A 93 10.42 10.88 9.76
#